data_bc44174033878f0835ac430b1124ccbd
#
_entry.id   bc44174033878f0835ac430b1124ccbd
#
_cell.length_a   1.000
_cell.length_b   1.000
_cell.length_c   1.000
_cell.angle_alpha   90.00
_cell.angle_beta   90.00
_cell.angle_gamma   90.00
#
_symmetry.space_group_name_H-M   'P 1'
#
loop_
_entity.id
_entity.type
_entity.pdbx_description
1 polymer ?
#
loop_
_entity_poly.entity_id
_entity_poly.type
_entity_poly.pdbx_seq_one_letter_code
_entity_poly.pdbx_strand_id
1 'polypeptide(L)'
;MKLDYLKHRYIFIAISIIIIVVGIAYGLITGYRFDVDFKGGTKIEADLKEEFENHDIENIIKEITGTSHLVQKTTGGSSAVSITCEPMDQETSDKVVEALKEKYQSMDEPSVRNVQPSYGKELLGSAMLAVGVAIVIILLYVGIRFKTLGFTAAVTAIIALVHDVLIVIAAYGIIKFPINSTFIAVLLTIIGYSINDTIIVYDRIRENKRKITKSNDMKDTINMSISQVIKRTLLTSITTITAVLVVYIFAVIYNQQVLKEFSLPMIVGLIAGTYSSIFIASSLWYSLDKIVEKVKQKRNTKKKK
;
A
#
# COMPACT_ATOMS: atom_id res chain seq x y z
N MET A 1 -25.81 2.01 -22.57
CA MET A 1 -25.33 3.36 -22.25
C MET A 1 -23.79 3.36 -22.36
N LYS A 2 -23.21 4.11 -23.30
CA LYS A 2 -21.75 4.22 -23.42
C LYS A 2 -21.27 5.16 -22.31
N LEU A 3 -20.66 4.60 -21.27
CA LEU A 3 -20.08 5.40 -20.19
C LEU A 3 -18.84 6.16 -20.73
N ASP A 4 -18.81 7.47 -20.51
CA ASP A 4 -17.67 8.32 -20.88
C ASP A 4 -16.73 8.48 -19.69
N TYR A 5 -15.82 7.51 -19.53
CA TYR A 5 -14.85 7.47 -18.42
C TYR A 5 -13.88 8.67 -18.44
N LEU A 6 -13.57 9.18 -19.63
CA LEU A 6 -12.65 10.30 -19.79
C LEU A 6 -13.31 11.68 -19.58
N LYS A 7 -14.65 11.77 -19.60
CA LYS A 7 -15.37 13.03 -19.41
C LYS A 7 -15.09 13.63 -18.03
N HIS A 8 -15.09 12.79 -16.99
CA HIS A 8 -14.94 13.21 -15.59
C HIS A 8 -13.54 12.97 -15.03
N ARG A 9 -12.52 12.77 -15.89
CA ARG A 9 -11.15 12.41 -15.47
C ARG A 9 -10.54 13.36 -14.44
N TYR A 10 -10.79 14.67 -14.58
CA TYR A 10 -10.25 15.65 -13.62
C TYR A 10 -10.88 15.53 -12.24
N ILE A 11 -12.14 15.10 -12.16
CA ILE A 11 -12.82 14.84 -10.88
C ILE A 11 -12.17 13.64 -10.19
N PHE A 12 -11.94 12.54 -10.91
CA PHE A 12 -11.27 11.37 -10.36
C PHE A 12 -9.85 11.69 -9.88
N ILE A 13 -9.07 12.41 -10.68
CA ILE A 13 -7.71 12.83 -10.27
C ILE A 13 -7.78 13.75 -9.03
N ALA A 14 -8.71 14.71 -8.98
CA ALA A 14 -8.87 15.60 -7.84
C ALA A 14 -9.25 14.86 -6.56
N ILE A 15 -10.18 13.91 -6.62
CA ILE A 15 -10.55 13.07 -5.48
C ILE A 15 -9.32 12.31 -4.94
N SER A 16 -8.55 11.70 -5.83
CA SER A 16 -7.31 10.99 -5.45
C SER A 16 -6.31 11.91 -4.75
N ILE A 17 -6.06 13.08 -5.32
CA ILE A 17 -5.12 14.05 -4.74
C ILE A 17 -5.60 14.50 -3.35
N ILE A 18 -6.90 14.77 -3.19
CA ILE A 18 -7.47 15.17 -1.90
C ILE A 18 -7.27 14.05 -0.86
N ILE A 19 -7.60 12.80 -1.20
CA ILE A 19 -7.43 11.65 -0.28
C ILE A 19 -5.95 11.49 0.12
N ILE A 20 -5.03 11.57 -0.84
CA ILE A 20 -3.59 11.44 -0.59
C ILE A 20 -3.10 12.59 0.30
N VAL A 21 -3.41 13.83 -0.06
CA VAL A 21 -2.94 15.02 0.67
C VAL A 21 -3.49 15.02 2.10
N VAL A 22 -4.80 14.79 2.26
CA VAL A 22 -5.44 14.76 3.59
C VAL A 22 -4.89 13.61 4.43
N GLY A 23 -4.80 12.41 3.87
CA GLY A 23 -4.31 11.24 4.60
C GLY A 23 -2.84 11.36 5.01
N ILE A 24 -1.98 11.83 4.10
CA ILE A 24 -0.54 12.04 4.41
C ILE A 24 -0.38 13.19 5.41
N ALA A 25 -1.08 14.32 5.23
CA ALA A 25 -1.02 15.45 6.16
C ALA A 25 -1.47 15.03 7.56
N TYR A 26 -2.57 14.27 7.66
CA TYR A 26 -3.01 13.70 8.94
C TYR A 26 -1.95 12.80 9.55
N GLY A 27 -1.35 11.90 8.75
CA GLY A 27 -0.27 11.01 9.20
C GLY A 27 0.97 11.78 9.69
N LEU A 28 1.36 12.89 9.03
CA LEU A 28 2.49 13.72 9.43
C LEU A 28 2.20 14.50 10.72
N ILE A 29 0.99 15.08 10.85
CA ILE A 29 0.59 15.85 12.04
C ILE A 29 0.51 14.95 13.27
N THR A 30 -0.09 13.78 13.13
CA THR A 30 -0.33 12.84 14.24
C THR A 30 0.82 11.84 14.45
N GLY A 31 1.84 11.87 13.58
CA GLY A 31 3.00 10.99 13.55
C GLY A 31 2.72 9.62 12.94
N TYR A 32 3.59 9.15 12.04
CA TYR A 32 3.64 7.76 11.60
C TYR A 32 4.33 6.91 12.67
N ARG A 33 3.82 5.70 12.88
CA ARG A 33 4.41 4.75 13.83
C ARG A 33 5.35 3.82 13.09
N PHE A 34 6.63 3.87 13.43
CA PHE A 34 7.62 2.91 12.94
C PHE A 34 7.82 1.83 14.00
N ASP A 35 7.73 0.57 13.59
CA ASP A 35 7.95 -0.60 14.44
C ASP A 35 9.45 -0.83 14.70
N VAL A 36 9.73 -1.72 15.63
CA VAL A 36 11.10 -2.18 15.96
C VAL A 36 11.85 -2.74 14.77
N ASP A 37 11.14 -3.28 13.79
CA ASP A 37 11.72 -3.77 12.53
C ASP A 37 12.64 -2.74 11.86
N PHE A 38 12.32 -1.45 11.96
CA PHE A 38 13.09 -0.37 11.31
C PHE A 38 13.83 0.54 12.28
N LYS A 39 13.32 0.71 13.50
CA LYS A 39 13.97 1.54 14.53
C LYS A 39 14.98 0.76 15.37
N GLY A 40 14.83 -0.56 15.42
CA GLY A 40 15.42 -1.38 16.45
C GLY A 40 14.62 -1.28 17.76
N GLY A 41 14.80 -2.25 18.64
CA GLY A 41 14.11 -2.34 19.91
C GLY A 41 13.60 -3.75 20.20
N THR A 42 12.97 -3.90 21.35
CA THR A 42 12.30 -5.13 21.74
C THR A 42 10.80 -4.92 21.72
N LYS A 43 10.08 -5.84 21.07
CA LYS A 43 8.62 -5.86 21.01
C LYS A 43 8.10 -7.13 21.64
N ILE A 44 7.21 -7.00 22.62
CA ILE A 44 6.54 -8.10 23.30
C ILE A 44 5.04 -7.97 22.99
N GLU A 45 4.47 -8.99 22.38
CA GLU A 45 3.04 -9.06 22.05
C GLU A 45 2.42 -10.24 22.79
N ALA A 46 1.36 -10.00 23.56
CA ALA A 46 0.64 -11.03 24.31
C ALA A 46 -0.86 -10.73 24.38
N ASP A 47 -1.67 -11.78 24.53
CA ASP A 47 -3.06 -11.65 24.95
C ASP A 47 -3.14 -12.02 26.43
N LEU A 48 -3.43 -11.01 27.25
CA LEU A 48 -3.48 -11.17 28.72
C LEU A 48 -4.74 -11.91 29.20
N LYS A 49 -5.73 -12.09 28.32
CA LYS A 49 -7.07 -12.66 28.60
C LYS A 49 -7.89 -11.90 29.66
N GLU A 50 -7.35 -10.80 30.15
CA GLU A 50 -7.95 -9.92 31.14
C GLU A 50 -7.86 -8.47 30.69
N GLU A 51 -8.76 -7.63 31.14
CA GLU A 51 -8.65 -6.18 30.90
C GLU A 51 -7.50 -5.61 31.73
N PHE A 52 -6.72 -4.71 31.11
CA PHE A 52 -5.58 -4.07 31.76
C PHE A 52 -5.57 -2.58 31.51
N GLU A 53 -4.90 -1.84 32.39
CA GLU A 53 -4.54 -0.45 32.18
C GLU A 53 -3.08 -0.35 31.70
N ASN A 54 -2.82 0.51 30.71
CA ASN A 54 -1.46 0.70 30.17
C ASN A 54 -0.46 1.05 31.27
N HIS A 55 -0.90 1.87 32.26
CA HIS A 55 -0.08 2.31 33.38
C HIS A 55 0.43 1.15 34.26
N ASP A 56 -0.37 0.10 34.41
CA ASP A 56 0.02 -1.08 35.19
C ASP A 56 1.19 -1.83 34.56
N ILE A 57 1.15 -1.96 33.23
CA ILE A 57 2.19 -2.63 32.47
C ILE A 57 3.44 -1.74 32.38
N GLU A 58 3.24 -0.43 32.17
CA GLU A 58 4.32 0.56 32.17
C GLU A 58 5.12 0.52 33.47
N ASN A 59 4.47 0.41 34.62
CA ASN A 59 5.11 0.32 35.92
C ASN A 59 5.96 -0.95 36.07
N ILE A 60 5.44 -2.11 35.67
CA ILE A 60 6.20 -3.38 35.70
C ILE A 60 7.48 -3.27 34.86
N ILE A 61 7.34 -2.77 33.65
CA ILE A 61 8.47 -2.69 32.74
C ILE A 61 9.49 -1.66 33.23
N LYS A 62 9.03 -0.52 33.71
CA LYS A 62 9.89 0.54 34.25
C LYS A 62 10.69 0.08 35.46
N GLU A 63 10.09 -0.73 36.32
CA GLU A 63 10.76 -1.31 37.48
C GLU A 63 11.92 -2.23 37.10
N ILE A 64 11.75 -3.00 36.02
CA ILE A 64 12.75 -3.97 35.54
C ILE A 64 13.81 -3.32 34.66
N THR A 65 13.42 -2.41 33.75
CA THR A 65 14.31 -1.88 32.71
C THR A 65 14.84 -0.47 32.99
N GLY A 66 14.18 0.31 33.86
CA GLY A 66 14.53 1.68 34.17
C GLY A 66 14.34 2.68 33.01
N THR A 67 13.90 2.23 31.83
CA THR A 67 13.77 3.07 30.61
C THR A 67 12.29 3.37 30.26
N SER A 68 12.06 4.29 29.33
CA SER A 68 10.73 4.62 28.87
C SER A 68 10.23 3.60 27.84
N HIS A 69 8.93 3.28 27.86
CA HIS A 69 8.32 2.26 27.02
C HIS A 69 7.06 2.79 26.38
N LEU A 70 6.66 2.18 25.26
CA LEU A 70 5.38 2.42 24.64
C LEU A 70 4.51 1.17 24.84
N VAL A 71 3.56 1.25 25.78
CA VAL A 71 2.54 0.22 25.96
C VAL A 71 1.29 0.61 25.18
N GLN A 72 0.78 -0.29 24.36
CA GLN A 72 -0.40 -0.05 23.55
C GLN A 72 -1.38 -1.22 23.64
N LYS A 73 -2.66 -0.90 23.81
CA LYS A 73 -3.72 -1.88 23.54
C LYS A 73 -3.77 -2.15 22.06
N THR A 74 -3.73 -3.42 21.68
CA THR A 74 -3.78 -3.81 20.28
C THR A 74 -5.22 -3.74 19.75
N THR A 75 -5.40 -3.36 18.51
CA THR A 75 -6.70 -3.16 17.84
C THR A 75 -7.47 -4.48 17.67
N GLY A 76 -7.87 -5.14 18.74
CA GLY A 76 -8.53 -6.45 18.63
C GLY A 76 -9.19 -6.96 19.90
N GLY A 77 -9.06 -6.23 20.99
CA GLY A 77 -9.66 -6.59 22.28
C GLY A 77 -9.08 -5.77 23.41
N SER A 78 -9.80 -5.71 24.51
CA SER A 78 -9.33 -5.04 25.75
C SER A 78 -8.18 -5.78 26.43
N SER A 79 -7.89 -7.03 26.01
CA SER A 79 -6.92 -7.94 26.63
C SER A 79 -5.59 -8.08 25.88
N ALA A 80 -5.51 -7.67 24.60
CA ALA A 80 -4.28 -7.81 23.84
C ALA A 80 -3.37 -6.59 23.96
N VAL A 81 -2.11 -6.83 24.34
CA VAL A 81 -1.08 -5.81 24.57
C VAL A 81 0.07 -5.93 23.58
N SER A 82 0.60 -4.81 23.12
CA SER A 82 1.85 -4.67 22.41
C SER A 82 2.75 -3.69 23.15
N ILE A 83 3.87 -4.18 23.62
CA ILE A 83 4.88 -3.44 24.37
C ILE A 83 6.08 -3.22 23.46
N THR A 84 6.50 -1.98 23.29
CA THR A 84 7.68 -1.62 22.50
C THR A 84 8.65 -0.85 23.38
N CYS A 85 9.88 -1.34 23.49
CA CYS A 85 10.92 -0.77 24.30
C CYS A 85 12.24 -0.63 23.53
N GLU A 86 13.21 0.04 24.14
CA GLU A 86 14.60 0.03 23.67
C GLU A 86 15.14 -1.41 23.60
N PRO A 87 16.18 -1.66 22.77
CA PRO A 87 16.77 -2.98 22.69
C PRO A 87 17.21 -3.47 24.07
N MET A 88 16.73 -4.64 24.47
CA MET A 88 17.12 -5.30 25.73
C MET A 88 17.75 -6.66 25.43
N ASP A 89 18.57 -7.15 26.34
CA ASP A 89 19.11 -8.49 26.25
C ASP A 89 18.05 -9.56 26.56
N GLN A 90 18.37 -10.81 26.27
CA GLN A 90 17.45 -11.91 26.46
C GLN A 90 17.05 -12.07 27.94
N GLU A 91 18.00 -11.91 28.87
CA GLU A 91 17.76 -12.05 30.30
C GLU A 91 16.75 -11.02 30.81
N THR A 92 16.85 -9.75 30.37
CA THR A 92 15.93 -8.69 30.75
C THR A 92 14.55 -8.93 30.10
N SER A 93 14.52 -9.38 28.84
CA SER A 93 13.25 -9.73 28.18
C SER A 93 12.52 -10.87 28.90
N ASP A 94 13.25 -11.90 29.35
CA ASP A 94 12.68 -13.03 30.06
C ASP A 94 12.13 -12.60 31.43
N LYS A 95 12.84 -11.72 32.17
CA LYS A 95 12.34 -11.14 33.44
C LYS A 95 11.04 -10.34 33.24
N VAL A 96 10.93 -9.56 32.14
CA VAL A 96 9.70 -8.82 31.82
C VAL A 96 8.54 -9.80 31.56
N VAL A 97 8.81 -10.84 30.77
CA VAL A 97 7.81 -11.87 30.47
C VAL A 97 7.35 -12.60 31.73
N GLU A 98 8.29 -12.98 32.63
CA GLU A 98 7.98 -13.62 33.89
C GLU A 98 7.12 -12.73 34.79
N ALA A 99 7.48 -11.47 34.95
CA ALA A 99 6.71 -10.50 35.73
C ALA A 99 5.29 -10.28 35.17
N LEU A 100 5.14 -10.29 33.85
CA LEU A 100 3.82 -10.23 33.21
C LEU A 100 3.01 -11.51 33.48
N LYS A 101 3.65 -12.70 33.39
CA LYS A 101 3.00 -13.99 33.71
C LYS A 101 2.59 -14.11 35.16
N GLU A 102 3.38 -13.59 36.09
CA GLU A 102 3.03 -13.57 37.53
C GLU A 102 1.78 -12.72 37.78
N LYS A 103 1.66 -11.57 37.13
CA LYS A 103 0.50 -10.67 37.30
C LYS A 103 -0.72 -11.15 36.53
N TYR A 104 -0.53 -11.66 35.31
CA TYR A 104 -1.59 -12.11 34.39
C TYR A 104 -1.48 -13.61 34.12
N GLN A 105 -1.93 -14.42 35.09
CA GLN A 105 -1.76 -15.89 35.07
C GLN A 105 -2.45 -16.58 33.89
N SER A 106 -3.48 -15.95 33.30
CA SER A 106 -4.22 -16.46 32.14
C SER A 106 -3.62 -16.08 30.80
N MET A 107 -2.47 -15.37 30.79
CA MET A 107 -1.82 -14.86 29.61
C MET A 107 -1.38 -15.98 28.66
N ASP A 108 -1.63 -15.81 27.36
CA ASP A 108 -1.06 -16.68 26.32
C ASP A 108 0.47 -16.52 26.24
N GLU A 109 1.15 -17.52 25.64
CA GLU A 109 2.60 -17.42 25.40
C GLU A 109 2.92 -16.14 24.58
N PRO A 110 3.76 -15.24 25.12
CA PRO A 110 4.08 -13.98 24.46
C PRO A 110 5.00 -14.20 23.26
N SER A 111 4.79 -13.40 22.21
CA SER A 111 5.73 -13.27 21.12
C SER A 111 6.74 -12.17 21.44
N VAL A 112 8.01 -12.54 21.60
CA VAL A 112 9.12 -11.60 21.86
C VAL A 112 9.97 -11.47 20.61
N ARG A 113 10.12 -10.22 20.13
CA ARG A 113 11.01 -9.87 19.01
C ARG A 113 12.04 -8.85 19.47
N ASN A 114 13.30 -9.16 19.33
CA ASN A 114 14.42 -8.26 19.63
C ASN A 114 15.18 -7.96 18.35
N VAL A 115 15.23 -6.67 17.97
CA VAL A 115 15.87 -6.20 16.74
C VAL A 115 16.92 -5.17 17.07
N GLN A 116 18.17 -5.45 16.69
CA GLN A 116 19.24 -4.47 16.85
C GLN A 116 19.04 -3.28 15.88
N PRO A 117 19.32 -2.03 16.30
CA PRO A 117 19.13 -0.85 15.47
C PRO A 117 19.92 -0.86 14.14
N SER A 118 21.09 -1.51 14.12
CA SER A 118 21.89 -1.70 12.90
C SER A 118 21.15 -2.56 11.87
N TYR A 119 20.52 -3.64 12.32
CA TYR A 119 19.73 -4.53 11.47
C TYR A 119 18.48 -3.83 10.92
N GLY A 120 17.79 -3.03 11.74
CA GLY A 120 16.62 -2.27 11.29
C GLY A 120 16.95 -1.29 10.14
N LYS A 121 18.08 -0.60 10.21
CA LYS A 121 18.55 0.28 9.13
C LYS A 121 18.90 -0.49 7.85
N GLU A 122 19.55 -1.63 7.97
CA GLU A 122 19.88 -2.51 6.84
C GLU A 122 18.61 -3.07 6.19
N LEU A 123 17.65 -3.51 6.99
CA LEU A 123 16.37 -4.00 6.51
C LEU A 123 15.60 -2.93 5.74
N LEU A 124 15.53 -1.70 6.26
CA LEU A 124 14.89 -0.58 5.57
C LEU A 124 15.59 -0.26 4.25
N GLY A 125 16.93 -0.25 4.24
CA GLY A 125 17.72 -0.03 3.02
C GLY A 125 17.42 -1.09 1.95
N SER A 126 17.42 -2.37 2.34
CA SER A 126 17.11 -3.50 1.47
C SER A 126 15.67 -3.45 0.95
N ALA A 127 14.72 -3.07 1.80
CA ALA A 127 13.32 -2.90 1.42
C ALA A 127 13.14 -1.78 0.38
N MET A 128 13.77 -0.62 0.58
CA MET A 128 13.73 0.48 -0.39
C MET A 128 14.39 0.11 -1.72
N LEU A 129 15.50 -0.64 -1.68
CA LEU A 129 16.14 -1.18 -2.87
C LEU A 129 15.20 -2.13 -3.62
N ALA A 130 14.54 -3.06 -2.93
CA ALA A 130 13.59 -3.99 -3.54
C ALA A 130 12.43 -3.27 -4.25
N VAL A 131 11.83 -2.26 -3.61
CA VAL A 131 10.79 -1.42 -4.23
C VAL A 131 11.34 -0.68 -5.46
N GLY A 132 12.53 -0.09 -5.37
CA GLY A 132 13.18 0.59 -6.49
C GLY A 132 13.43 -0.34 -7.67
N VAL A 133 13.99 -1.53 -7.42
CA VAL A 133 14.23 -2.57 -8.44
C VAL A 133 12.90 -3.02 -9.08
N ALA A 134 11.86 -3.25 -8.29
CA ALA A 134 10.54 -3.62 -8.80
C ALA A 134 9.99 -2.55 -9.76
N ILE A 135 10.06 -1.27 -9.39
CA ILE A 135 9.62 -0.15 -10.24
C ILE A 135 10.41 -0.11 -11.56
N VAL A 136 11.74 -0.27 -11.52
CA VAL A 136 12.59 -0.28 -12.72
C VAL A 136 12.23 -1.44 -13.64
N ILE A 137 12.08 -2.66 -13.10
CA ILE A 137 11.69 -3.84 -13.88
C ILE A 137 10.32 -3.63 -14.54
N ILE A 138 9.35 -3.11 -13.80
CA ILE A 138 8.01 -2.81 -14.31
C ILE A 138 8.06 -1.77 -15.42
N LEU A 139 8.83 -0.70 -15.25
CA LEU A 139 9.00 0.36 -16.25
C LEU A 139 9.57 -0.21 -17.55
N LEU A 140 10.61 -1.03 -17.47
CA LEU A 140 11.22 -1.70 -18.61
C LEU A 140 10.23 -2.66 -19.29
N TYR A 141 9.54 -3.49 -18.52
CA TYR A 141 8.55 -4.43 -19.03
C TYR A 141 7.41 -3.71 -19.77
N VAL A 142 6.79 -2.71 -19.14
CA VAL A 142 5.69 -1.94 -19.74
C VAL A 142 6.18 -1.15 -20.96
N GLY A 143 7.38 -0.55 -20.88
CA GLY A 143 8.00 0.17 -21.99
C GLY A 143 8.24 -0.71 -23.22
N ILE A 144 8.71 -1.94 -23.03
CA ILE A 144 8.92 -2.93 -24.10
C ILE A 144 7.56 -3.44 -24.61
N ARG A 145 6.67 -3.82 -23.71
CA ARG A 145 5.37 -4.44 -24.00
C ARG A 145 4.45 -3.52 -24.79
N PHE A 146 4.48 -2.21 -24.50
CA PHE A 146 3.60 -1.21 -25.08
C PHE A 146 4.30 -0.19 -25.98
N LYS A 147 5.35 -0.60 -26.72
CA LYS A 147 6.05 0.26 -27.69
C LYS A 147 5.09 1.00 -28.65
N THR A 148 3.99 0.36 -29.06
CA THR A 148 2.99 0.93 -29.98
C THR A 148 2.12 2.03 -29.33
N LEU A 149 1.99 2.05 -28.01
CA LEU A 149 1.33 3.14 -27.26
C LEU A 149 2.30 4.27 -26.92
N GLY A 150 3.60 4.05 -27.13
CA GLY A 150 4.65 5.01 -26.82
C GLY A 150 5.15 4.93 -25.39
N PHE A 151 6.25 5.63 -25.12
CA PHE A 151 6.85 5.72 -23.79
C PHE A 151 5.89 6.35 -22.74
N THR A 152 4.95 7.17 -23.20
CA THR A 152 3.89 7.75 -22.36
C THR A 152 3.08 6.70 -21.60
N ALA A 153 2.85 5.52 -22.19
CA ALA A 153 2.14 4.43 -21.51
C ALA A 153 2.91 3.90 -20.29
N ALA A 154 4.23 3.74 -20.41
CA ALA A 154 5.07 3.32 -19.29
C ALA A 154 5.10 4.37 -18.18
N VAL A 155 5.26 5.64 -18.53
CA VAL A 155 5.27 6.73 -17.55
C VAL A 155 3.95 6.82 -16.80
N THR A 156 2.81 6.74 -17.48
CA THR A 156 1.51 6.84 -16.81
C THR A 156 1.15 5.62 -16.00
N ALA A 157 1.64 4.43 -16.37
CA ALA A 157 1.53 3.24 -15.53
C ALA A 157 2.31 3.41 -14.21
N ILE A 158 3.53 3.96 -14.25
CA ILE A 158 4.31 4.25 -13.03
C ILE A 158 3.63 5.33 -12.18
N ILE A 159 3.09 6.38 -12.79
CA ILE A 159 2.34 7.42 -12.03
C ILE A 159 1.14 6.80 -11.30
N ALA A 160 0.43 5.87 -11.94
CA ALA A 160 -0.67 5.15 -11.29
C ALA A 160 -0.18 4.26 -10.14
N LEU A 161 0.96 3.56 -10.28
CA LEU A 161 1.56 2.80 -9.19
C LEU A 161 2.00 3.68 -8.02
N VAL A 162 2.62 4.83 -8.31
CA VAL A 162 2.98 5.81 -7.26
C VAL A 162 1.73 6.32 -6.55
N HIS A 163 0.65 6.61 -7.28
CA HIS A 163 -0.64 6.95 -6.68
C HIS A 163 -1.12 5.87 -5.71
N ASP A 164 -1.07 4.59 -6.08
CA ASP A 164 -1.55 3.48 -5.24
C ASP A 164 -0.70 3.34 -3.97
N VAL A 165 0.62 3.46 -4.09
CA VAL A 165 1.54 3.50 -2.94
C VAL A 165 1.20 4.67 -2.01
N LEU A 166 0.95 5.87 -2.55
CA LEU A 166 0.60 7.05 -1.75
C LEU A 166 -0.74 6.90 -1.03
N ILE A 167 -1.73 6.25 -1.65
CA ILE A 167 -3.01 5.91 -0.98
C ILE A 167 -2.78 4.96 0.19
N VAL A 168 -1.92 3.95 0.03
CA VAL A 168 -1.60 3.03 1.12
C VAL A 168 -0.85 3.74 2.26
N ILE A 169 0.11 4.61 1.94
CA ILE A 169 0.82 5.43 2.94
C ILE A 169 -0.20 6.32 3.69
N ALA A 170 -1.13 6.96 2.98
CA ALA A 170 -2.19 7.74 3.58
C ALA A 170 -3.08 6.90 4.51
N ALA A 171 -3.43 5.67 4.10
CA ALA A 171 -4.19 4.74 4.93
C ALA A 171 -3.45 4.35 6.23
N TYR A 172 -2.14 4.07 6.16
CA TYR A 172 -1.31 3.83 7.35
C TYR A 172 -1.29 5.03 8.31
N GLY A 173 -1.23 6.24 7.76
CA GLY A 173 -1.34 7.48 8.55
C GLY A 173 -2.66 7.60 9.30
N ILE A 174 -3.78 7.20 8.69
CA ILE A 174 -5.13 7.28 9.27
C ILE A 174 -5.40 6.12 10.24
N ILE A 175 -5.10 4.89 9.83
CA ILE A 175 -5.39 3.66 10.60
C ILE A 175 -4.44 3.51 11.80
N LYS A 176 -3.25 4.16 11.74
CA LYS A 176 -2.21 4.10 12.78
C LYS A 176 -1.57 2.71 12.94
N PHE A 177 -1.57 1.90 11.90
CA PHE A 177 -0.77 0.68 11.90
C PHE A 177 0.72 1.00 11.88
N PRO A 178 1.56 0.18 12.53
CA PRO A 178 3.00 0.37 12.51
C PRO A 178 3.57 0.09 11.12
N ILE A 179 4.53 0.91 10.72
CA ILE A 179 5.32 0.69 9.50
C ILE A 179 6.44 -0.30 9.86
N ASN A 180 6.28 -1.54 9.39
CA ASN A 180 7.14 -2.69 9.65
C ASN A 180 7.43 -3.46 8.35
N SER A 181 8.06 -4.61 8.44
CA SER A 181 8.33 -5.49 7.29
C SER A 181 7.06 -5.91 6.54
N THR A 182 5.94 -6.07 7.25
CA THR A 182 4.61 -6.38 6.66
C THR A 182 4.15 -5.26 5.72
N PHE A 183 4.40 -3.98 6.06
CA PHE A 183 4.09 -2.84 5.19
C PHE A 183 4.79 -2.97 3.82
N ILE A 184 6.07 -3.38 3.80
CA ILE A 184 6.81 -3.57 2.55
C ILE A 184 6.22 -4.71 1.72
N ALA A 185 5.85 -5.81 2.37
CA ALA A 185 5.18 -6.93 1.69
C ALA A 185 3.85 -6.48 1.05
N VAL A 186 3.05 -5.68 1.77
CA VAL A 186 1.81 -5.08 1.25
C VAL A 186 2.09 -4.20 0.03
N LEU A 187 3.08 -3.29 0.11
CA LEU A 187 3.43 -2.41 -1.01
C LEU A 187 3.83 -3.20 -2.27
N LEU A 188 4.74 -4.17 -2.13
CA LEU A 188 5.20 -4.98 -3.27
C LEU A 188 4.06 -5.79 -3.88
N THR A 189 3.17 -6.32 -3.06
CA THR A 189 2.00 -7.07 -3.53
C THR A 189 1.02 -6.18 -4.29
N ILE A 190 0.74 -4.97 -3.77
CA ILE A 190 -0.15 -4.00 -4.42
C ILE A 190 0.44 -3.51 -5.75
N ILE A 191 1.75 -3.22 -5.80
CA ILE A 191 2.45 -2.85 -7.03
C ILE A 191 2.27 -3.94 -8.09
N GLY A 192 2.48 -5.21 -7.72
CA GLY A 192 2.32 -6.35 -8.64
C GLY A 192 0.87 -6.55 -9.10
N TYR A 193 -0.10 -6.36 -8.21
CA TYR A 193 -1.51 -6.50 -8.53
C TYR A 193 -2.03 -5.35 -9.40
N SER A 194 -1.72 -4.12 -9.03
CA SER A 194 -2.18 -2.92 -9.75
C SER A 194 -1.66 -2.87 -11.17
N ILE A 195 -0.37 -3.21 -11.38
CA ILE A 195 0.19 -3.22 -12.75
C ILE A 195 -0.50 -4.23 -13.65
N ASN A 196 -0.95 -5.37 -13.12
CA ASN A 196 -1.68 -6.37 -13.90
C ASN A 196 -2.97 -5.79 -14.50
N ASP A 197 -3.75 -5.06 -13.72
CA ASP A 197 -4.99 -4.40 -14.18
C ASP A 197 -4.70 -3.31 -15.22
N THR A 198 -3.64 -2.52 -15.01
CA THR A 198 -3.19 -1.51 -15.97
C THR A 198 -2.77 -2.14 -17.31
N ILE A 199 -2.07 -3.28 -17.26
CA ILE A 199 -1.67 -4.05 -18.46
C ILE A 199 -2.90 -4.51 -19.22
N ILE A 200 -3.92 -5.04 -18.57
CA ILE A 200 -5.16 -5.50 -19.21
C ILE A 200 -5.84 -4.35 -19.96
N VAL A 201 -5.95 -3.18 -19.34
CA VAL A 201 -6.55 -1.99 -19.96
C VAL A 201 -5.71 -1.51 -21.16
N TYR A 202 -4.40 -1.41 -21.00
CA TYR A 202 -3.49 -0.94 -22.07
C TYR A 202 -3.41 -1.92 -23.24
N ASP A 203 -3.44 -3.22 -22.98
CA ASP A 203 -3.49 -4.23 -24.04
C ASP A 203 -4.76 -4.07 -24.90
N ARG A 204 -5.90 -3.82 -24.24
CA ARG A 204 -7.16 -3.61 -24.95
C ARG A 204 -7.16 -2.29 -25.75
N ILE A 205 -6.62 -1.22 -25.18
CA ILE A 205 -6.44 0.04 -25.91
C ILE A 205 -5.53 -0.17 -27.12
N ARG A 206 -4.42 -0.89 -26.97
CA ARG A 206 -3.48 -1.21 -28.06
C ARG A 206 -4.16 -2.02 -29.17
N GLU A 207 -4.95 -3.02 -28.82
CA GLU A 207 -5.70 -3.84 -29.79
C GLU A 207 -6.70 -3.00 -30.57
N ASN A 208 -7.51 -2.19 -29.88
CA ASN A 208 -8.51 -1.35 -30.51
C ASN A 208 -7.88 -0.20 -31.33
N LYS A 209 -6.75 0.37 -30.87
CA LYS A 209 -6.01 1.40 -31.64
C LYS A 209 -5.57 0.91 -33.02
N ARG A 210 -5.27 -0.38 -33.18
CA ARG A 210 -4.94 -0.98 -34.50
C ARG A 210 -6.12 -1.06 -35.45
N LYS A 211 -7.34 -1.04 -34.92
CA LYS A 211 -8.61 -1.16 -35.70
C LYS A 211 -9.24 0.21 -35.99
N ILE A 212 -8.56 1.31 -35.56
CA ILE A 212 -9.07 2.67 -35.81
C ILE A 212 -9.02 2.96 -37.30
N THR A 213 -10.17 3.27 -37.87
CA THR A 213 -10.33 3.93 -39.17
C THR A 213 -10.41 5.45 -38.95
N LYS A 214 -10.21 6.25 -40.00
CA LYS A 214 -10.14 7.73 -39.93
C LYS A 214 -11.30 8.43 -39.22
N SER A 215 -12.39 7.72 -38.88
CA SER A 215 -13.61 8.27 -38.27
C SER A 215 -13.70 8.17 -36.75
N ASN A 216 -12.84 7.40 -36.08
CA ASN A 216 -12.96 7.19 -34.64
C ASN A 216 -11.94 8.05 -33.87
N ASP A 217 -12.44 8.86 -32.91
CA ASP A 217 -11.59 9.61 -31.99
C ASP A 217 -10.88 8.66 -31.00
N MET A 218 -9.65 9.00 -30.65
CA MET A 218 -8.88 8.28 -29.62
C MET A 218 -9.63 8.18 -28.28
N LYS A 219 -10.39 9.23 -27.93
CA LYS A 219 -11.21 9.24 -26.73
C LYS A 219 -12.24 8.11 -26.73
N ASP A 220 -12.94 7.93 -27.85
CA ASP A 220 -13.96 6.89 -28.01
C ASP A 220 -13.33 5.49 -27.95
N THR A 221 -12.15 5.35 -28.54
CA THR A 221 -11.40 4.10 -28.53
C THR A 221 -11.00 3.69 -27.10
N ILE A 222 -10.55 4.65 -26.27
CA ILE A 222 -10.20 4.37 -24.88
C ILE A 222 -11.46 4.01 -24.07
N ASN A 223 -12.54 4.79 -24.20
CA ASN A 223 -13.81 4.52 -23.52
C ASN A 223 -14.36 3.13 -23.89
N MET A 224 -14.32 2.78 -25.16
CA MET A 224 -14.71 1.44 -25.63
C MET A 224 -13.81 0.35 -25.04
N SER A 225 -12.51 0.57 -25.01
CA SER A 225 -11.53 -0.38 -24.48
C SER A 225 -11.77 -0.65 -22.99
N ILE A 226 -11.96 0.40 -22.18
CA ILE A 226 -12.29 0.28 -20.77
C ILE A 226 -13.61 -0.49 -20.60
N SER A 227 -14.65 -0.15 -21.36
CA SER A 227 -15.97 -0.83 -21.28
C SER A 227 -15.87 -2.31 -21.59
N GLN A 228 -14.92 -2.74 -22.42
CA GLN A 228 -14.72 -4.15 -22.78
C GLN A 228 -14.01 -4.97 -21.71
N VAL A 229 -13.18 -4.35 -20.89
CA VAL A 229 -12.39 -5.05 -19.86
C VAL A 229 -12.90 -4.84 -18.44
N ILE A 230 -13.66 -3.77 -18.17
CA ILE A 230 -14.08 -3.37 -16.83
C ILE A 230 -14.76 -4.49 -16.04
N LYS A 231 -15.61 -5.28 -16.69
CA LYS A 231 -16.30 -6.41 -16.03
C LYS A 231 -15.29 -7.44 -15.51
N ARG A 232 -14.27 -7.77 -16.31
CA ARG A 232 -13.20 -8.70 -15.94
C ARG A 232 -12.35 -8.13 -14.80
N THR A 233 -11.91 -6.87 -14.92
CA THR A 233 -11.09 -6.20 -13.92
C THR A 233 -11.83 -6.09 -12.58
N LEU A 234 -13.10 -5.66 -12.59
CA LEU A 234 -13.90 -5.60 -11.36
C LEU A 234 -14.14 -6.99 -10.74
N LEU A 235 -14.41 -8.01 -11.55
CA LEU A 235 -14.63 -9.35 -11.02
C LEU A 235 -13.36 -9.93 -10.37
N THR A 236 -12.21 -9.78 -11.00
CA THR A 236 -10.93 -10.22 -10.43
C THR A 236 -10.59 -9.46 -9.15
N SER A 237 -10.85 -8.15 -9.11
CA SER A 237 -10.62 -7.34 -7.91
C SER A 237 -11.56 -7.72 -6.77
N ILE A 238 -12.86 -7.89 -7.05
CA ILE A 238 -13.84 -8.29 -6.04
C ILE A 238 -13.49 -9.67 -5.46
N THR A 239 -13.12 -10.64 -6.30
CA THR A 239 -12.74 -11.98 -5.80
C THR A 239 -11.50 -11.93 -4.92
N THR A 240 -10.48 -11.16 -5.29
CA THR A 240 -9.26 -11.00 -4.49
C THR A 240 -9.55 -10.24 -3.19
N ILE A 241 -10.30 -9.13 -3.25
CA ILE A 241 -10.70 -8.37 -2.07
C ILE A 241 -11.51 -9.26 -1.12
N THR A 242 -12.43 -10.09 -1.65
CA THR A 242 -13.21 -11.03 -0.83
C THR A 242 -12.31 -12.04 -0.12
N ALA A 243 -11.31 -12.59 -0.80
CA ALA A 243 -10.36 -13.51 -0.19
C ALA A 243 -9.56 -12.84 0.94
N VAL A 244 -9.05 -11.62 0.70
CA VAL A 244 -8.29 -10.85 1.73
C VAL A 244 -9.22 -10.40 2.86
N LEU A 245 -10.49 -10.08 2.58
CA LEU A 245 -11.48 -9.74 3.61
C LEU A 245 -11.77 -10.92 4.53
N VAL A 246 -11.84 -12.14 4.00
CA VAL A 246 -11.96 -13.34 4.83
C VAL A 246 -10.75 -13.46 5.76
N VAL A 247 -9.52 -13.27 5.26
CA VAL A 247 -8.31 -13.25 6.11
C VAL A 247 -8.42 -12.18 7.19
N TYR A 248 -8.89 -10.97 6.85
CA TYR A 248 -9.08 -9.89 7.82
C TYR A 248 -10.10 -10.25 8.91
N ILE A 249 -11.24 -10.85 8.53
CA ILE A 249 -12.28 -11.27 9.49
C ILE A 249 -11.70 -12.31 10.46
N PHE A 250 -11.00 -13.32 9.95
CA PHE A 250 -10.34 -14.31 10.82
C PHE A 250 -9.26 -13.66 11.71
N ALA A 251 -8.49 -12.72 11.16
CA ALA A 251 -7.50 -11.97 11.93
C ALA A 251 -8.12 -11.18 13.10
N VAL A 252 -9.33 -10.64 12.89
CA VAL A 252 -10.07 -9.95 13.96
C VAL A 252 -10.60 -10.94 15.00
N ILE A 253 -11.23 -12.05 14.56
CA ILE A 253 -11.82 -13.06 15.46
C ILE A 253 -10.75 -13.73 16.34
N TYR A 254 -9.61 -14.09 15.76
CA TYR A 254 -8.52 -14.78 16.45
C TYR A 254 -7.42 -13.83 16.96
N ASN A 255 -7.68 -12.53 16.97
CA ASN A 255 -6.76 -11.48 17.44
C ASN A 255 -5.34 -11.54 16.85
N GLN A 256 -5.21 -11.92 15.56
CA GLN A 256 -3.93 -12.05 14.87
C GLN A 256 -3.47 -10.70 14.30
N GLN A 257 -2.66 -9.95 15.06
CA GLN A 257 -2.28 -8.58 14.72
C GLN A 257 -1.54 -8.47 13.39
N VAL A 258 -0.58 -9.34 13.12
CA VAL A 258 0.18 -9.34 11.86
C VAL A 258 -0.73 -9.49 10.64
N LEU A 259 -1.76 -10.35 10.75
CA LEU A 259 -2.73 -10.55 9.67
C LEU A 259 -3.66 -9.33 9.48
N LYS A 260 -4.00 -8.61 10.56
CA LYS A 260 -4.75 -7.33 10.47
C LYS A 260 -3.92 -6.27 9.75
N GLU A 261 -2.65 -6.11 10.15
CA GLU A 261 -1.71 -5.14 9.57
C GLU A 261 -1.39 -5.43 8.11
N PHE A 262 -1.50 -6.69 7.68
CA PHE A 262 -1.38 -7.09 6.28
C PHE A 262 -2.67 -6.87 5.50
N SER A 263 -3.79 -7.43 5.98
CA SER A 263 -5.01 -7.59 5.18
C SER A 263 -5.77 -6.27 5.01
N LEU A 264 -5.91 -5.43 6.03
CA LEU A 264 -6.67 -4.19 5.91
C LEU A 264 -6.03 -3.18 4.94
N PRO A 265 -4.72 -2.86 5.03
CA PRO A 265 -4.07 -2.01 4.03
C PRO A 265 -4.04 -2.64 2.64
N MET A 266 -3.96 -3.97 2.56
CA MET A 266 -4.04 -4.70 1.30
C MET A 266 -5.38 -4.47 0.59
N ILE A 267 -6.51 -4.52 1.32
CA ILE A 267 -7.84 -4.22 0.78
C ILE A 267 -7.88 -2.79 0.23
N VAL A 268 -7.37 -1.81 0.99
CA VAL A 268 -7.29 -0.41 0.53
C VAL A 268 -6.47 -0.29 -0.75
N GLY A 269 -5.31 -0.93 -0.80
CA GLY A 269 -4.44 -0.91 -1.97
C GLY A 269 -5.03 -1.59 -3.20
N LEU A 270 -5.75 -2.71 -3.03
CA LEU A 270 -6.45 -3.40 -4.12
C LEU A 270 -7.58 -2.53 -4.72
N ILE A 271 -8.34 -1.84 -3.88
CA ILE A 271 -9.36 -0.88 -4.31
C ILE A 271 -8.71 0.27 -5.08
N ALA A 272 -7.63 0.85 -4.52
CA ALA A 272 -6.89 1.94 -5.15
C ALA A 272 -6.30 1.53 -6.51
N GLY A 273 -5.69 0.33 -6.62
CA GLY A 273 -5.09 -0.17 -7.85
C GLY A 273 -6.09 -0.43 -8.96
N THR A 274 -7.26 -0.99 -8.62
CA THR A 274 -8.35 -1.16 -9.59
C THR A 274 -8.88 0.18 -10.08
N TYR A 275 -9.08 1.11 -9.15
CA TYR A 275 -9.52 2.47 -9.46
C TYR A 275 -8.49 3.22 -10.33
N SER A 276 -7.22 3.18 -9.96
CA SER A 276 -6.16 3.91 -10.65
C SER A 276 -5.94 3.39 -12.08
N SER A 277 -6.01 2.07 -12.29
CA SER A 277 -5.86 1.46 -13.61
C SER A 277 -6.96 1.91 -14.59
N ILE A 278 -8.20 2.03 -14.11
CA ILE A 278 -9.34 2.43 -14.94
C ILE A 278 -9.38 3.94 -15.15
N PHE A 279 -9.27 4.74 -14.06
CA PHE A 279 -9.56 6.16 -14.09
C PHE A 279 -8.31 7.05 -14.15
N ILE A 280 -7.19 6.65 -13.58
CA ILE A 280 -5.97 7.47 -13.52
C ILE A 280 -5.02 7.15 -14.69
N ALA A 281 -4.56 5.91 -14.82
CA ALA A 281 -3.59 5.51 -15.83
C ALA A 281 -4.06 5.83 -17.26
N SER A 282 -5.28 5.40 -17.61
CA SER A 282 -5.88 5.62 -18.94
C SER A 282 -6.09 7.09 -19.25
N SER A 283 -6.53 7.87 -18.26
CA SER A 283 -6.81 9.32 -18.40
C SER A 283 -5.54 10.14 -18.55
N LEU A 284 -4.52 9.82 -17.76
CA LEU A 284 -3.20 10.46 -17.85
C LEU A 284 -2.53 10.11 -19.18
N TRP A 285 -2.59 8.84 -19.61
CA TRP A 285 -2.04 8.44 -20.89
C TRP A 285 -2.69 9.21 -22.05
N TYR A 286 -4.03 9.29 -22.09
CA TYR A 286 -4.74 10.08 -23.09
C TYR A 286 -4.27 11.53 -23.12
N SER A 287 -4.11 12.15 -21.96
CA SER A 287 -3.71 13.55 -21.85
C SER A 287 -2.26 13.77 -22.32
N LEU A 288 -1.33 12.90 -21.92
CA LEU A 288 0.07 12.96 -22.31
C LEU A 288 0.28 12.62 -23.79
N ASP A 289 -0.40 11.62 -24.31
CA ASP A 289 -0.30 11.25 -25.74
C ASP A 289 -0.74 12.42 -26.63
N LYS A 290 -1.84 13.07 -26.28
CA LYS A 290 -2.32 14.28 -26.99
C LYS A 290 -1.32 15.46 -26.95
N ILE A 291 -0.61 15.65 -25.84
CA ILE A 291 0.44 16.67 -25.73
C ILE A 291 1.62 16.32 -26.64
N VAL A 292 2.08 15.07 -26.59
CA VAL A 292 3.20 14.58 -27.41
C VAL A 292 2.88 14.67 -28.90
N GLU A 293 1.66 14.33 -29.31
CA GLU A 293 1.22 14.49 -30.72
C GLU A 293 1.26 15.96 -31.18
N LYS A 294 0.73 16.87 -30.36
CA LYS A 294 0.78 18.32 -30.66
C LYS A 294 2.22 18.84 -30.80
N VAL A 295 3.13 18.40 -29.93
CA VAL A 295 4.55 18.80 -30.00
C VAL A 295 5.20 18.26 -31.28
N LYS A 296 4.94 16.99 -31.63
CA LYS A 296 5.44 16.39 -32.88
C LYS A 296 4.94 17.13 -34.12
N GLN A 297 3.67 17.47 -34.17
CA GLN A 297 3.08 18.26 -35.28
C GLN A 297 3.75 19.62 -35.42
N LYS A 298 3.93 20.38 -34.33
CA LYS A 298 4.62 21.67 -34.33
C LYS A 298 6.08 21.56 -34.84
N ARG A 299 6.79 20.51 -34.44
CA ARG A 299 8.19 20.26 -34.85
C ARG A 299 8.28 19.96 -36.35
N ASN A 300 7.35 19.16 -36.87
CA ASN A 300 7.31 18.83 -38.29
C ASN A 300 6.95 20.02 -39.18
N THR A 301 6.08 20.90 -38.70
CA THR A 301 5.72 22.15 -39.40
C THR A 301 6.90 23.13 -39.45
N LYS A 302 7.73 23.20 -38.38
CA LYS A 302 8.96 24.01 -38.36
C LYS A 302 10.08 23.49 -39.23
N LYS A 303 10.13 22.15 -39.52
CA LYS A 303 11.12 21.55 -40.39
C LYS A 303 10.77 21.66 -41.91
N LYS A 304 9.51 22.01 -42.22
CA LYS A 304 9.04 22.22 -43.61
C LYS A 304 9.05 23.69 -44.04
N LYS A 305 9.34 24.61 -43.12
CA LYS A 305 9.67 26.01 -43.37
C LYS A 305 11.19 26.20 -43.36
#